data_4626b2da76793a2f3093b4c00eaa1403
#
_entry.id   4626b2da76793a2f3093b4c00eaa1403
#
_cell.length_a   1.000
_cell.length_b   1.000
_cell.length_c   1.000
_cell.angle_alpha   90.00
_cell.angle_beta   90.00
_cell.angle_gamma   90.00
#
_symmetry.space_group_name_H-M   'P 1'
#
loop_
_entity.id
_entity.type
_entity.pdbx_description
1 polymer ?
#
loop_
_entity_poly.entity_id
_entity_poly.type
_entity_poly.pdbx_seq_one_letter_code
_entity_poly.pdbx_strand_id
1 'polypeptide(L)'
;MIGYVMVGTNDLTKATKFYDTILAPLGLLQAERTATYTAYAPNGSKDAIEFYVTIPFDQKFATHGNGTMIALAAPTMLALKQLHRFGLSSGGTDEGAPGLREEGSDVCYAYIRDLDGNKICAFYDGVKKLLALE
;
A
#
# COMPACT_ATOMS: atom_id res chain seq x y z
N MET A 1 -4.24 -14.37 -11.76
CA MET A 1 -3.02 -13.57 -11.80
C MET A 1 -3.39 -12.10 -11.90
N ILE A 2 -2.95 -11.29 -10.94
CA ILE A 2 -3.20 -9.86 -10.94
C ILE A 2 -1.98 -9.15 -11.53
N GLY A 3 -2.18 -8.28 -12.53
CA GLY A 3 -1.10 -7.52 -13.15
C GLY A 3 -0.70 -6.33 -12.28
N TYR A 4 -1.67 -5.48 -11.98
CA TYR A 4 -1.47 -4.32 -11.10
C TYR A 4 -2.80 -3.95 -10.46
N VAL A 5 -2.75 -3.05 -9.47
CA VAL A 5 -3.91 -2.48 -8.80
C VAL A 5 -3.84 -0.96 -8.86
N MET A 6 -4.99 -0.30 -8.71
CA MET A 6 -5.09 1.14 -8.85
C MET A 6 -6.07 1.69 -7.82
N VAL A 7 -5.72 2.81 -7.18
CA VAL A 7 -6.61 3.54 -6.28
C VAL A 7 -6.79 4.97 -6.79
N GLY A 8 -7.96 5.54 -6.53
CA GLY A 8 -8.28 6.91 -6.94
C GLY A 8 -7.91 7.93 -5.89
N THR A 9 -7.62 9.16 -6.34
CA THR A 9 -7.35 10.29 -5.45
C THR A 9 -8.01 11.56 -5.97
N ASN A 10 -8.31 12.46 -5.04
CA ASN A 10 -8.82 13.79 -5.35
C ASN A 10 -7.73 14.87 -5.28
N ASP A 11 -6.51 14.48 -4.89
CA ASP A 11 -5.34 15.35 -4.83
C ASP A 11 -4.09 14.51 -5.10
N LEU A 12 -3.67 14.47 -6.36
CA LEU A 12 -2.55 13.60 -6.78
C LEU A 12 -1.23 13.99 -6.10
N THR A 13 -0.98 15.28 -5.90
CA THR A 13 0.26 15.75 -5.27
C THR A 13 0.36 15.24 -3.84
N LYS A 14 -0.71 15.39 -3.05
CA LYS A 14 -0.75 14.89 -1.67
C LYS A 14 -0.72 13.37 -1.61
N ALA A 15 -1.47 12.69 -2.49
CA ALA A 15 -1.50 11.24 -2.55
C ALA A 15 -0.13 10.67 -2.90
N THR A 16 0.57 11.28 -3.86
CA THR A 16 1.92 10.86 -4.24
C THR A 16 2.88 10.94 -3.06
N LYS A 17 2.86 12.05 -2.33
CA LYS A 17 3.70 12.21 -1.14
C LYS A 17 3.38 11.15 -0.08
N PHE A 18 2.11 10.85 0.14
CA PHE A 18 1.65 9.82 1.07
C PHE A 18 2.19 8.44 0.66
N TYR A 19 1.98 8.03 -0.60
CA TYR A 19 2.42 6.72 -1.07
C TYR A 19 3.93 6.60 -1.20
N ASP A 20 4.65 7.66 -1.56
CA ASP A 20 6.12 7.65 -1.51
C ASP A 20 6.60 7.24 -0.12
N THR A 21 5.94 7.75 0.92
CA THR A 21 6.35 7.53 2.31
C THR A 21 6.00 6.12 2.80
N ILE A 22 4.79 5.63 2.52
CA ILE A 22 4.35 4.33 3.07
C ILE A 22 4.85 3.14 2.26
N LEU A 23 5.09 3.31 0.97
CA LEU A 23 5.51 2.20 0.10
C LEU A 23 7.03 1.97 0.09
N ALA A 24 7.82 2.99 0.42
CA ALA A 24 9.28 2.86 0.45
C ALA A 24 9.78 1.74 1.37
N PRO A 25 9.24 1.56 2.60
CA PRO A 25 9.64 0.43 3.45
C PRO A 25 9.39 -0.94 2.83
N LEU A 26 8.44 -1.05 1.92
CA LEU A 26 8.12 -2.28 1.20
C LEU A 26 8.99 -2.46 -0.06
N GLY A 27 9.86 -1.51 -0.36
CA GLY A 27 10.68 -1.56 -1.56
C GLY A 27 9.94 -1.14 -2.84
N LEU A 28 8.73 -0.57 -2.70
CA LEU A 28 7.98 -0.04 -3.83
C LEU A 28 8.32 1.44 -4.00
N LEU A 29 8.97 1.78 -5.10
CA LEU A 29 9.45 3.12 -5.41
C LEU A 29 8.76 3.63 -6.68
N GLN A 30 8.74 4.95 -6.86
CA GLN A 30 8.19 5.54 -8.09
C GLN A 30 8.89 4.97 -9.32
N ALA A 31 8.08 4.45 -10.23
CA ALA A 31 8.54 3.95 -11.53
C ALA A 31 8.13 4.90 -12.67
N GLU A 32 7.00 5.59 -12.51
CA GLU A 32 6.49 6.52 -13.50
C GLU A 32 5.60 7.55 -12.83
N ARG A 33 5.67 8.78 -13.29
CA ARG A 33 4.82 9.88 -12.82
C ARG A 33 4.34 10.70 -14.00
N THR A 34 3.02 10.92 -14.09
CA THR A 34 2.40 11.74 -15.13
C THR A 34 1.52 12.81 -14.48
N ALA A 35 0.85 13.61 -15.28
CA ALA A 35 -0.10 14.61 -14.78
C ALA A 35 -1.33 13.96 -14.10
N THR A 36 -1.63 12.69 -14.39
CA THR A 36 -2.85 12.03 -13.91
C THR A 36 -2.60 10.90 -12.93
N TYR A 37 -1.40 10.34 -12.86
CA TYR A 37 -1.10 9.23 -11.95
C TYR A 37 0.36 9.18 -11.54
N THR A 38 0.62 8.46 -10.44
CA THR A 38 1.95 8.02 -10.01
C THR A 38 1.92 6.51 -9.88
N ALA A 39 2.92 5.83 -10.44
CA ALA A 39 3.03 4.38 -10.44
C ALA A 39 4.26 3.93 -9.65
N TYR A 40 4.11 2.80 -8.97
CA TYR A 40 5.11 2.24 -8.08
C TYR A 40 5.44 0.81 -8.46
N ALA A 41 6.71 0.45 -8.33
CA ALA A 41 7.20 -0.88 -8.65
C ALA A 41 8.33 -1.26 -7.69
N PRO A 42 8.63 -2.56 -7.56
CA PRO A 42 9.84 -3.00 -6.87
C PRO A 42 11.07 -2.29 -7.45
N ASN A 43 11.85 -1.64 -6.60
CA ASN A 43 13.04 -0.87 -6.98
C ASN A 43 12.80 0.21 -8.06
N GLY A 44 11.55 0.62 -8.28
CA GLY A 44 11.20 1.61 -9.29
C GLY A 44 11.30 1.14 -10.73
N SER A 45 11.27 -0.17 -10.98
CA SER A 45 11.36 -0.74 -12.32
C SER A 45 10.09 -0.53 -13.13
N LYS A 46 10.17 0.19 -14.25
CA LYS A 46 9.02 0.44 -15.14
C LYS A 46 8.40 -0.83 -15.71
N ASP A 47 9.17 -1.90 -15.80
CA ASP A 47 8.69 -3.18 -16.34
C ASP A 47 7.91 -4.01 -15.33
N ALA A 48 7.86 -3.58 -14.07
CA ALA A 48 7.26 -4.34 -12.98
C ALA A 48 6.30 -3.50 -12.13
N ILE A 49 5.60 -2.54 -12.72
CA ILE A 49 4.64 -1.70 -12.00
C ILE A 49 3.53 -2.56 -11.42
N GLU A 50 3.27 -2.38 -10.11
CA GLU A 50 2.26 -3.14 -9.37
C GLU A 50 1.15 -2.26 -8.78
N PHE A 51 1.41 -0.97 -8.56
CA PHE A 51 0.50 -0.08 -7.84
C PHE A 51 0.43 1.30 -8.49
N TYR A 52 -0.79 1.79 -8.69
CA TYR A 52 -1.05 3.14 -9.20
C TYR A 52 -1.91 3.92 -8.22
N VAL A 53 -1.59 5.19 -8.05
CA VAL A 53 -2.53 6.17 -7.51
C VAL A 53 -2.86 7.16 -8.63
N THR A 54 -4.13 7.41 -8.88
CA THR A 54 -4.57 8.11 -10.09
C THR A 54 -5.76 9.04 -9.84
N ILE A 55 -5.79 10.14 -10.60
CA ILE A 55 -7.04 10.86 -10.80
C ILE A 55 -7.97 9.92 -11.59
N PRO A 56 -9.25 9.77 -11.20
CA PRO A 56 -10.16 8.89 -11.93
C PRO A 56 -10.23 9.21 -13.42
N PHE A 57 -10.31 8.18 -14.26
CA PHE A 57 -10.32 8.32 -15.71
C PHE A 57 -11.44 9.25 -16.20
N ASP A 58 -12.61 9.20 -15.57
CA ASP A 58 -13.75 10.06 -15.90
C ASP A 58 -13.65 11.48 -15.32
N GLN A 59 -12.57 11.77 -14.57
CA GLN A 59 -12.29 13.05 -13.93
C GLN A 59 -13.33 13.46 -12.88
N LYS A 60 -14.22 12.55 -12.50
CA LYS A 60 -15.15 12.77 -11.40
C LYS A 60 -14.49 12.50 -10.06
N PHE A 61 -15.17 12.87 -8.98
CA PHE A 61 -14.67 12.71 -7.62
C PHE A 61 -14.35 11.24 -7.34
N ALA A 62 -13.14 10.99 -6.82
CA ALA A 62 -12.70 9.65 -6.45
C ALA A 62 -13.42 9.17 -5.19
N THR A 63 -13.82 7.89 -5.19
CA THR A 63 -14.39 7.21 -4.02
C THR A 63 -13.58 5.96 -3.73
N HIS A 64 -13.61 5.48 -2.47
CA HIS A 64 -12.81 4.33 -2.07
C HIS A 64 -13.48 2.97 -2.29
N GLY A 65 -14.79 2.94 -2.53
CA GLY A 65 -15.53 1.68 -2.65
C GLY A 65 -15.65 0.94 -1.31
N ASN A 66 -16.88 0.77 -0.83
CA ASN A 66 -17.14 0.03 0.41
C ASN A 66 -16.88 -1.47 0.19
N GLY A 67 -15.98 -2.06 0.97
CA GLY A 67 -15.58 -3.46 0.83
C GLY A 67 -14.29 -3.66 0.04
N THR A 68 -13.72 -2.61 -0.56
CA THR A 68 -12.46 -2.70 -1.31
C THR A 68 -11.27 -2.55 -0.37
N MET A 69 -10.28 -3.42 -0.52
CA MET A 69 -9.02 -3.35 0.21
C MET A 69 -7.91 -3.93 -0.66
N ILE A 70 -6.72 -3.35 -0.58
CA ILE A 70 -5.53 -3.87 -1.23
C ILE A 70 -4.55 -4.29 -0.14
N ALA A 71 -4.09 -5.54 -0.20
CA ALA A 71 -3.13 -6.09 0.73
C ALA A 71 -1.76 -6.21 0.07
N LEU A 72 -0.76 -5.63 0.71
CA LEU A 72 0.62 -5.59 0.23
C LEU A 72 1.50 -6.46 1.12
N ALA A 73 2.32 -7.30 0.52
CA ALA A 73 3.26 -8.15 1.25
C ALA A 73 4.44 -7.32 1.74
N ALA A 74 4.64 -7.26 3.05
CA ALA A 74 5.81 -6.61 3.63
C ALA A 74 6.98 -7.60 3.67
N PRO A 75 8.18 -7.18 3.27
CA PRO A 75 9.35 -8.07 3.28
C PRO A 75 9.85 -8.39 4.69
N THR A 76 9.55 -7.53 5.66
CA THR A 76 9.95 -7.71 7.07
C THR A 76 8.85 -7.21 7.99
N MET A 77 8.90 -7.64 9.26
CA MET A 77 8.00 -7.11 10.28
C MET A 77 8.20 -5.62 10.50
N LEU A 78 9.45 -5.15 10.41
CA LEU A 78 9.75 -3.73 10.51
C LEU A 78 9.06 -2.92 9.41
N ALA A 79 9.11 -3.41 8.17
CA ALA A 79 8.46 -2.74 7.04
C ALA A 79 6.94 -2.62 7.24
N LEU A 80 6.30 -3.67 7.77
CA LEU A 80 4.89 -3.66 8.12
C LEU A 80 4.58 -2.58 9.15
N LYS A 81 5.36 -2.53 10.22
CA LYS A 81 5.20 -1.52 11.28
C LYS A 81 5.44 -0.10 10.76
N GLN A 82 6.42 0.07 9.89
CA GLN A 82 6.72 1.37 9.29
C GLN A 82 5.60 1.85 8.38
N LEU A 83 5.03 0.98 7.55
CA LEU A 83 3.89 1.35 6.71
C LEU A 83 2.75 1.91 7.56
N HIS A 84 2.40 1.21 8.63
CA HIS A 84 1.32 1.65 9.53
C HIS A 84 1.67 2.98 10.19
N ARG A 85 2.83 3.07 10.82
CA ARG A 85 3.25 4.29 11.55
C ARG A 85 3.36 5.49 10.61
N PHE A 86 3.99 5.33 9.45
CA PHE A 86 4.16 6.41 8.48
C PHE A 86 2.83 6.81 7.86
N GLY A 87 1.93 5.85 7.64
CA GLY A 87 0.58 6.14 7.17
C GLY A 87 -0.18 7.06 8.11
N LEU A 88 -0.14 6.76 9.40
CA LEU A 88 -0.79 7.61 10.41
C LEU A 88 -0.12 8.98 10.53
N SER A 89 1.20 9.04 10.54
CA SER A 89 1.92 10.31 10.64
C SER A 89 1.81 11.17 9.38
N SER A 90 1.43 10.58 8.25
CA SER A 90 1.23 11.27 6.97
C SER A 90 -0.23 11.69 6.73
N GLY A 91 -1.10 11.53 7.72
CA GLY A 91 -2.49 11.97 7.65
C GLY A 91 -3.50 10.86 7.35
N GLY A 92 -3.06 9.62 7.23
CA GLY A 92 -3.94 8.47 7.07
C GLY A 92 -4.69 8.14 8.36
N THR A 93 -5.66 7.24 8.26
CA THR A 93 -6.52 6.83 9.37
C THR A 93 -6.19 5.39 9.78
N ASP A 94 -6.16 5.11 11.09
CA ASP A 94 -5.95 3.78 11.61
C ASP A 94 -7.18 2.89 11.39
N GLU A 95 -6.95 1.70 10.84
CA GLU A 95 -7.98 0.66 10.67
C GLU A 95 -7.56 -0.66 11.33
N GLY A 96 -6.40 -0.70 11.96
CA GLY A 96 -5.90 -1.87 12.71
C GLY A 96 -4.39 -1.82 12.90
N ALA A 97 -3.94 -1.74 14.15
CA ALA A 97 -2.52 -1.72 14.50
C ALA A 97 -1.85 -3.05 14.13
N PRO A 98 -0.51 -3.03 13.93
CA PRO A 98 0.23 -4.25 13.63
C PRO A 98 0.00 -5.36 14.64
N GLY A 99 -0.31 -6.55 14.17
CA GLY A 99 -0.54 -7.71 15.04
C GLY A 99 -1.11 -8.90 14.29
N LEU A 100 -1.29 -9.99 15.05
CA LEU A 100 -1.97 -11.20 14.59
C LEU A 100 -3.46 -10.91 14.48
N ARG A 101 -4.09 -11.40 13.43
CA ARG A 101 -5.53 -11.25 13.24
C ARG A 101 -6.29 -12.51 13.58
N GLU A 102 -5.68 -13.67 13.36
CA GLU A 102 -6.29 -14.96 13.62
C GLU A 102 -5.49 -15.72 14.67
N GLU A 103 -6.21 -16.30 15.63
CA GLU A 103 -5.60 -17.16 16.65
C GLU A 103 -4.91 -18.35 15.97
N GLY A 104 -3.68 -18.64 16.39
CA GLY A 104 -2.89 -19.73 15.84
C GLY A 104 -2.21 -19.43 14.51
N SER A 105 -2.42 -18.22 13.95
CA SER A 105 -1.73 -17.79 12.73
C SER A 105 -0.41 -17.09 13.07
N ASP A 106 0.59 -17.25 12.20
CA ASP A 106 1.87 -16.53 12.28
C ASP A 106 1.91 -15.30 11.35
N VAL A 107 0.78 -14.98 10.72
CA VAL A 107 0.70 -13.84 9.81
C VAL A 107 0.27 -12.60 10.57
N CYS A 108 1.09 -11.56 10.48
CA CYS A 108 0.77 -10.25 11.05
C CYS A 108 0.20 -9.34 9.99
N TYR A 109 -0.75 -8.50 10.38
CA TYR A 109 -1.43 -7.54 9.52
C TYR A 109 -1.42 -6.16 10.15
N ALA A 110 -1.48 -5.14 9.31
CA ALA A 110 -1.76 -3.77 9.73
C ALA A 110 -2.65 -3.13 8.68
N TYR A 111 -3.55 -2.25 9.10
CA TYR A 111 -4.55 -1.65 8.22
C TYR A 111 -4.58 -0.14 8.41
N ILE A 112 -4.61 0.59 7.28
CA ILE A 112 -4.78 2.05 7.29
C ILE A 112 -5.76 2.43 6.18
N ARG A 113 -6.27 3.67 6.25
CA ARG A 113 -6.88 4.33 5.10
C ARG A 113 -5.96 5.46 4.66
N ASP A 114 -5.86 5.63 3.34
CA ASP A 114 -5.12 6.74 2.78
C ASP A 114 -5.92 8.05 2.88
N LEU A 115 -5.41 9.13 2.31
CA LEU A 115 -6.03 10.46 2.40
C LEU A 115 -7.40 10.54 1.70
N ASP A 116 -7.70 9.62 0.80
CA ASP A 116 -8.96 9.55 0.06
C ASP A 116 -9.89 8.45 0.59
N GLY A 117 -9.49 7.77 1.66
CA GLY A 117 -10.27 6.70 2.28
C GLY A 117 -10.04 5.31 1.72
N ASN A 118 -9.11 5.13 0.78
CA ASN A 118 -8.78 3.80 0.26
C ASN A 118 -8.15 2.96 1.36
N LYS A 119 -8.63 1.72 1.54
CA LYS A 119 -8.13 0.83 2.58
C LYS A 119 -6.93 0.04 2.08
N ILE A 120 -5.81 0.19 2.78
CA ILE A 120 -4.55 -0.48 2.47
C ILE A 120 -4.18 -1.36 3.67
N CYS A 121 -3.84 -2.61 3.36
CA CYS A 121 -3.34 -3.57 4.32
C CYS A 121 -1.88 -3.89 4.01
N ALA A 122 -1.07 -4.05 5.03
CA ALA A 122 0.23 -4.70 4.90
C ALA A 122 0.17 -6.00 5.67
N PHE A 123 0.79 -7.05 5.16
CA PHE A 123 0.90 -8.32 5.87
C PHE A 123 2.31 -8.87 5.81
N TYR A 124 2.68 -9.61 6.86
CA TYR A 124 3.97 -10.28 6.94
C TYR A 124 3.76 -11.70 7.45
N ASP A 125 4.18 -12.68 6.64
CA ASP A 125 4.13 -14.09 6.98
C ASP A 125 5.54 -14.56 7.34
N GLY A 126 5.86 -14.56 8.62
CA GLY A 126 7.17 -14.94 9.13
C GLY A 126 7.51 -16.40 8.87
N VAL A 127 6.54 -17.28 8.95
CA VAL A 127 6.73 -18.72 8.70
C VAL A 127 7.03 -18.96 7.23
N LYS A 128 6.24 -18.38 6.34
CA LYS A 128 6.45 -18.50 4.89
C LYS A 128 7.81 -17.95 4.48
N LYS A 129 8.23 -16.82 5.05
CA LYS A 129 9.55 -16.24 4.80
C LYS A 129 10.67 -17.15 5.29
N LEU A 130 10.52 -17.74 6.45
CA LEU A 130 11.50 -18.67 7.01
C LEU A 130 11.64 -19.91 6.14
N LEU A 131 10.52 -20.50 5.70
CA LEU A 131 10.52 -21.64 4.80
C LEU A 131 11.14 -21.35 3.45
N ALA A 132 10.98 -20.12 2.93
CA ALA A 132 11.58 -19.70 1.67
C ALA A 132 13.11 -19.63 1.73
N LEU A 133 13.71 -19.59 2.93
CA LEU A 133 15.17 -19.58 3.12
C LEU A 133 15.76 -21.00 3.12
N GLU A 134 14.95 -22.02 3.29
CA GLU A 134 15.36 -23.41 3.23
C GLU A 134 15.44 -23.90 1.78
#